data_83985ba5470cdf091d048af90c65426c
#
_entry.id   83985ba5470cdf091d048af90c65426c
#
_cell.length_a   1.000
_cell.length_b   1.000
_cell.length_c   1.000
_cell.angle_alpha   90.00
_cell.angle_beta   90.00
_cell.angle_gamma   90.00
#
_symmetry.space_group_name_H-M   'P 1'
#
loop_
_entity.id
_entity.type
_entity.pdbx_description
1 polymer ?
#
loop_
_entity_poly.entity_id
_entity_poly.type
_entity_poly.pdbx_seq_one_letter_code
_entity_poly.pdbx_strand_id
1 'polypeptide(L)'
;MTAEHPLTLAMRRCALQAMYQMDAAQSADEALIGTLSEEDGGAREADVERGMRLASEAWESRHDADREVASLAREWPPHRQPVVDRNLLRLGWHELRRTSAPARKVVSDAVELAKEFGTAESGAFVNGVLDKVMNAQGAAPAAEAG
;
A
#
# COMPACT_ATOMS: atom_id res chain seq x y z
N MET A 1 -19.58 -11.77 14.67
CA MET A 1 -18.66 -10.76 14.19
C MET A 1 -19.06 -10.32 12.80
N THR A 2 -19.27 -9.05 12.61
CA THR A 2 -19.70 -8.52 11.33
C THR A 2 -18.47 -8.23 10.48
N ALA A 3 -18.42 -8.82 9.31
CA ALA A 3 -17.32 -8.56 8.36
C ALA A 3 -17.46 -7.15 7.82
N GLU A 4 -16.36 -6.44 7.75
CA GLU A 4 -16.34 -5.13 7.11
C GLU A 4 -16.49 -5.30 5.60
N HIS A 5 -17.02 -4.27 4.94
CA HIS A 5 -17.05 -4.26 3.48
C HIS A 5 -15.63 -4.32 2.94
N PRO A 6 -15.42 -5.00 1.81
CA PRO A 6 -14.11 -5.02 1.19
C PRO A 6 -13.59 -3.61 0.89
N LEU A 7 -12.28 -3.45 0.96
CA LEU A 7 -11.65 -2.18 0.59
C LEU A 7 -11.86 -1.90 -0.89
N THR A 8 -12.21 -0.67 -1.19
CA THR A 8 -12.45 -0.19 -2.55
C THR A 8 -11.24 0.56 -3.07
N LEU A 9 -11.24 0.85 -4.36
CA LEU A 9 -10.21 1.70 -4.97
C LEU A 9 -10.18 3.07 -4.29
N ALA A 10 -11.36 3.65 -4.00
CA ALA A 10 -11.44 4.96 -3.34
C ALA A 10 -10.79 4.93 -1.96
N MET A 11 -11.02 3.87 -1.19
CA MET A 11 -10.39 3.70 0.12
C MET A 11 -8.87 3.57 -0.01
N ARG A 12 -8.41 2.80 -0.98
CA ARG A 12 -6.98 2.63 -1.22
C ARG A 12 -6.33 3.91 -1.72
N ARG A 13 -7.07 4.71 -2.50
CA ARG A 13 -6.60 6.04 -2.91
C ARG A 13 -6.38 6.94 -1.69
N CYS A 14 -7.33 6.97 -0.77
CA CYS A 14 -7.20 7.73 0.47
C CYS A 14 -6.00 7.23 1.29
N ALA A 15 -5.79 5.93 1.34
CA ALA A 15 -4.66 5.35 2.05
C ALA A 15 -3.33 5.79 1.45
N LEU A 16 -3.23 5.82 0.12
CA LEU A 16 -2.01 6.27 -0.55
C LEU A 16 -1.72 7.74 -0.23
N GLN A 17 -2.75 8.58 -0.30
CA GLN A 17 -2.59 10.01 0.00
C GLN A 17 -2.14 10.22 1.44
N ALA A 18 -2.71 9.48 2.38
CA ALA A 18 -2.29 9.52 3.77
C ALA A 18 -0.84 9.05 3.94
N MET A 19 -0.48 7.94 3.31
CA MET A 19 0.89 7.41 3.39
C MET A 19 1.91 8.37 2.78
N TYR A 20 1.53 9.07 1.73
CA TYR A 20 2.40 10.08 1.12
C TYR A 20 2.78 11.14 2.16
N GLN A 21 1.79 11.62 2.92
CA GLN A 21 2.05 12.62 3.96
C GLN A 21 2.82 12.04 5.14
N MET A 22 2.49 10.82 5.55
CA MET A 22 3.22 10.14 6.63
C MET A 22 4.69 9.97 6.28
N ASP A 23 4.96 9.58 5.04
CA ASP A 23 6.33 9.38 4.57
C ASP A 23 7.10 10.70 4.53
N ALA A 24 6.47 11.75 4.05
CA ALA A 24 7.10 13.08 4.00
C ALA A 24 7.40 13.60 5.40
N ALA A 25 6.48 13.41 6.34
CA ALA A 25 6.63 13.87 7.72
C ALA A 25 7.38 12.89 8.61
N GLN A 26 7.58 11.65 8.15
CA GLN A 26 8.14 10.55 8.95
C GLN A 26 7.33 10.33 10.23
N SER A 27 6.01 10.49 10.12
CA SER A 27 5.10 10.41 11.27
C SER A 27 3.70 10.05 10.79
N ALA A 28 2.97 9.32 11.61
CA ALA A 28 1.56 9.01 11.38
C ALA A 28 0.68 9.95 12.21
N ASP A 29 0.98 11.24 12.21
CA ASP A 29 0.22 12.23 12.96
C ASP A 29 -1.18 12.40 12.36
N GLU A 30 -2.20 12.08 13.16
CA GLU A 30 -3.59 12.15 12.72
C GLU A 30 -4.02 13.58 12.33
N ALA A 31 -3.44 14.60 12.96
CA ALA A 31 -3.79 15.98 12.63
C ALA A 31 -3.36 16.34 11.21
N LEU A 32 -2.24 15.82 10.76
CA LEU A 32 -1.77 16.01 9.39
C LEU A 32 -2.66 15.29 8.39
N ILE A 33 -3.06 14.07 8.72
CA ILE A 33 -3.88 13.25 7.85
C ILE A 33 -5.30 13.80 7.76
N GLY A 34 -5.80 14.38 8.85
CA GLY A 34 -7.13 14.98 8.89
C GLY A 34 -7.32 16.08 7.87
N THR A 35 -6.28 16.81 7.51
CA THR A 35 -6.40 17.89 6.53
C THR A 35 -6.61 17.38 5.10
N LEU A 36 -6.20 16.16 4.82
CA LEU A 36 -6.37 15.57 3.49
C LEU A 36 -7.84 15.40 3.12
N SER A 37 -8.68 15.06 4.09
CA SER A 37 -10.09 14.83 3.83
C SER A 37 -10.82 16.12 3.44
N GLU A 38 -10.34 17.25 3.90
CA GLU A 38 -10.92 18.55 3.58
C GLU A 38 -10.53 19.02 2.18
N GLU A 39 -9.29 18.75 1.80
CA GLU A 39 -8.77 19.15 0.49
C GLU A 39 -9.30 18.30 -0.65
N ASP A 40 -9.56 17.05 -0.38
CA ASP A 40 -10.02 16.10 -1.41
C ASP A 40 -11.51 16.24 -1.72
N GLY A 41 -12.19 17.13 -1.07
CA GLY A 41 -13.52 17.69 -1.40
C GLY A 41 -14.61 16.77 -1.93
N GLY A 42 -14.34 15.50 -2.18
CA GLY A 42 -15.28 14.58 -2.77
C GLY A 42 -15.21 13.18 -2.19
N ALA A 43 -14.25 12.91 -1.31
CA ALA A 43 -14.14 11.58 -0.71
C ALA A 43 -15.24 11.39 0.33
N ARG A 44 -15.89 10.22 0.32
CA ARG A 44 -16.86 9.88 1.33
C ARG A 44 -16.15 9.69 2.66
N GLU A 45 -16.81 10.07 3.74
CA GLU A 45 -16.26 9.91 5.08
C GLU A 45 -15.82 8.48 5.37
N ALA A 46 -16.62 7.50 4.95
CA ALA A 46 -16.27 6.10 5.13
C ALA A 46 -15.01 5.70 4.35
N ASP A 47 -14.82 6.26 3.17
CA ASP A 47 -13.63 5.97 2.36
C ASP A 47 -12.39 6.53 3.03
N VAL A 48 -12.49 7.75 3.55
CA VAL A 48 -11.38 8.38 4.28
C VAL A 48 -11.05 7.60 5.53
N GLU A 49 -12.05 7.23 6.33
CA GLU A 49 -11.84 6.49 7.57
C GLU A 49 -11.15 5.15 7.34
N ARG A 50 -11.66 4.37 6.36
CA ARG A 50 -11.09 3.08 6.05
C ARG A 50 -9.71 3.21 5.44
N GLY A 51 -9.52 4.21 4.58
CA GLY A 51 -8.23 4.48 3.97
C GLY A 51 -7.19 4.89 5.00
N MET A 52 -7.56 5.74 5.94
CA MET A 52 -6.65 6.16 7.01
C MET A 52 -6.26 5.00 7.91
N ARG A 53 -7.21 4.12 8.22
CA ARG A 53 -6.92 2.93 9.02
C ARG A 53 -5.91 2.03 8.31
N LEU A 54 -6.15 1.78 7.01
CA LEU A 54 -5.22 0.98 6.21
C LEU A 54 -3.83 1.62 6.17
N ALA A 55 -3.78 2.94 5.98
CA ALA A 55 -2.51 3.65 5.95
C ALA A 55 -1.75 3.53 7.26
N SER A 56 -2.44 3.67 8.39
CA SER A 56 -1.81 3.55 9.70
C SER A 56 -1.24 2.16 9.92
N GLU A 57 -1.98 1.13 9.54
CA GLU A 57 -1.52 -0.25 9.66
C GLU A 57 -0.32 -0.52 8.77
N ALA A 58 -0.37 -0.05 7.53
CA ALA A 58 0.73 -0.21 6.59
C ALA A 58 1.97 0.57 7.03
N TRP A 59 1.76 1.75 7.62
CA TRP A 59 2.87 2.54 8.15
C TRP A 59 3.58 1.78 9.28
N GLU A 60 2.84 1.15 10.18
CA GLU A 60 3.46 0.38 11.26
C GLU A 60 4.29 -0.79 10.74
N SER A 61 3.86 -1.42 9.65
CA SER A 61 4.56 -2.57 9.08
C SER A 61 5.57 -2.19 7.99
N ARG A 62 5.81 -0.88 7.77
CA ARG A 62 6.60 -0.43 6.63
C ARG A 62 8.04 -0.96 6.60
N HIS A 63 8.65 -1.15 7.75
CA HIS A 63 10.03 -1.65 7.77
C HIS A 63 10.11 -3.10 7.31
N ASP A 64 9.13 -3.92 7.68
CA ASP A 64 9.04 -5.29 7.20
C ASP A 64 8.77 -5.33 5.70
N ALA A 65 7.86 -4.46 5.24
CA ALA A 65 7.55 -4.33 3.82
C ALA A 65 8.79 -3.93 3.04
N ASP A 66 9.48 -2.89 3.48
CA ASP A 66 10.66 -2.39 2.79
C ASP A 66 11.76 -3.45 2.73
N ARG A 67 11.90 -4.24 3.78
CA ARG A 67 12.90 -5.30 3.82
C ARG A 67 12.62 -6.38 2.77
N GLU A 68 11.39 -6.84 2.69
CA GLU A 68 11.04 -7.84 1.69
C GLU A 68 11.11 -7.28 0.28
N VAL A 69 10.60 -6.08 0.06
CA VAL A 69 10.65 -5.43 -1.25
C VAL A 69 12.10 -5.25 -1.70
N ALA A 70 12.99 -4.85 -0.80
CA ALA A 70 14.41 -4.70 -1.13
C ALA A 70 15.01 -6.03 -1.62
N SER A 71 14.59 -7.16 -1.06
CA SER A 71 15.07 -8.46 -1.51
C SER A 71 14.53 -8.88 -2.87
N LEU A 72 13.35 -8.36 -3.23
CA LEU A 72 12.68 -8.71 -4.49
C LEU A 72 12.99 -7.72 -5.62
N ALA A 73 13.39 -6.51 -5.28
CA ALA A 73 13.71 -5.45 -6.25
C ALA A 73 15.08 -4.87 -5.94
N ARG A 74 16.11 -5.70 -6.05
CA ARG A 74 17.46 -5.35 -5.63
C ARG A 74 18.05 -4.14 -6.34
N GLU A 75 17.70 -3.96 -7.61
CA GLU A 75 18.22 -2.85 -8.42
C GLU A 75 17.53 -1.54 -8.09
N TRP A 76 16.38 -1.60 -7.42
CA TRP A 76 15.58 -0.42 -7.14
C TRP A 76 15.06 -0.47 -5.70
N PRO A 77 15.95 -0.34 -4.70
CA PRO A 77 15.56 -0.47 -3.29
C PRO A 77 14.63 0.67 -2.84
N PRO A 78 13.85 0.46 -1.75
CA PRO A 78 12.83 1.41 -1.33
C PRO A 78 13.32 2.85 -1.19
N HIS A 79 14.51 3.07 -0.66
CA HIS A 79 15.02 4.45 -0.48
C HIS A 79 15.31 5.16 -1.78
N ARG A 80 15.37 4.45 -2.92
CA ARG A 80 15.59 5.02 -4.24
C ARG A 80 14.34 5.05 -5.09
N GLN A 81 13.24 4.46 -4.60
CA GLN A 81 11.99 4.44 -5.33
C GLN A 81 11.28 5.79 -5.26
N PRO A 82 10.52 6.18 -6.29
CA PRO A 82 9.61 7.30 -6.16
C PRO A 82 8.66 7.10 -4.97
N VAL A 83 8.26 8.17 -4.31
CA VAL A 83 7.45 8.10 -3.09
C VAL A 83 6.13 7.36 -3.34
N VAL A 84 5.49 7.60 -4.47
CA VAL A 84 4.23 6.91 -4.81
C VAL A 84 4.45 5.41 -4.90
N ASP A 85 5.48 4.98 -5.63
CA ASP A 85 5.80 3.56 -5.81
C ASP A 85 6.08 2.90 -4.46
N ARG A 86 6.95 3.54 -3.67
CA ARG A 86 7.32 3.00 -2.35
C ARG A 86 6.11 2.78 -1.46
N ASN A 87 5.21 3.77 -1.40
CA ASN A 87 4.05 3.66 -0.53
C ASN A 87 2.99 2.71 -1.06
N LEU A 88 2.83 2.61 -2.37
CA LEU A 88 1.96 1.58 -2.95
C LEU A 88 2.46 0.18 -2.65
N LEU A 89 3.77 -0.02 -2.69
CA LEU A 89 4.36 -1.30 -2.34
C LEU A 89 4.16 -1.62 -0.87
N ARG A 90 4.30 -0.63 0.02
CA ARG A 90 4.03 -0.81 1.44
C ARG A 90 2.58 -1.18 1.71
N LEU A 91 1.64 -0.49 1.06
CA LEU A 91 0.22 -0.77 1.20
C LEU A 91 -0.13 -2.16 0.66
N GLY A 92 0.34 -2.47 -0.54
CA GLY A 92 0.09 -3.77 -1.16
C GLY A 92 0.70 -4.91 -0.37
N TRP A 93 1.94 -4.74 0.07
CA TRP A 93 2.61 -5.73 0.90
C TRP A 93 1.82 -6.01 2.17
N HIS A 94 1.37 -4.94 2.86
CA HIS A 94 0.60 -5.09 4.09
C HIS A 94 -0.66 -5.91 3.84
N GLU A 95 -1.41 -5.58 2.81
CA GLU A 95 -2.65 -6.30 2.53
C GLU A 95 -2.38 -7.76 2.12
N LEU A 96 -1.33 -8.00 1.35
CA LEU A 96 -1.00 -9.36 0.91
C LEU A 96 -0.46 -10.23 2.04
N ARG A 97 0.29 -9.65 2.97
CA ARG A 97 0.96 -10.38 4.04
C ARG A 97 0.18 -10.44 5.36
N ARG A 98 -0.57 -9.41 5.67
CA ARG A 98 -1.14 -9.22 7.00
C ARG A 98 -2.67 -9.21 7.03
N THR A 99 -3.32 -9.38 5.88
CA THR A 99 -4.78 -9.40 5.80
C THR A 99 -5.24 -10.54 4.88
N SER A 100 -6.55 -10.76 4.85
CA SER A 100 -7.16 -11.74 3.96
C SER A 100 -7.76 -11.08 2.70
N ALA A 101 -7.34 -9.86 2.39
CA ALA A 101 -7.83 -9.16 1.20
C ALA A 101 -7.52 -9.96 -0.07
N PRO A 102 -8.45 -9.94 -1.06
CA PRO A 102 -8.21 -10.66 -2.31
C PRO A 102 -6.97 -10.13 -3.03
N ALA A 103 -6.00 -11.00 -3.24
CA ALA A 103 -4.69 -10.60 -3.76
C ALA A 103 -4.79 -9.90 -5.12
N ARG A 104 -5.61 -10.41 -6.03
CA ARG A 104 -5.73 -9.82 -7.36
C ARG A 104 -6.29 -8.40 -7.30
N LYS A 105 -7.26 -8.16 -6.40
CA LYS A 105 -7.84 -6.84 -6.23
C LYS A 105 -6.82 -5.88 -5.64
N VAL A 106 -6.04 -6.34 -4.66
CA VAL A 106 -4.98 -5.54 -4.05
C VAL A 106 -3.99 -5.07 -5.12
N VAL A 107 -3.51 -6.00 -5.94
CA VAL A 107 -2.54 -5.68 -6.98
C VAL A 107 -3.16 -4.78 -8.06
N SER A 108 -4.37 -5.10 -8.51
CA SER A 108 -5.06 -4.32 -9.53
C SER A 108 -5.26 -2.87 -9.11
N ASP A 109 -5.71 -2.65 -7.88
CA ASP A 109 -5.91 -1.29 -7.37
C ASP A 109 -4.58 -0.55 -7.20
N ALA A 110 -3.53 -1.23 -6.73
CA ALA A 110 -2.21 -0.62 -6.61
C ALA A 110 -1.69 -0.16 -7.98
N VAL A 111 -1.88 -0.97 -9.01
CA VAL A 111 -1.46 -0.62 -10.37
C VAL A 111 -2.26 0.58 -10.89
N GLU A 112 -3.57 0.60 -10.66
CA GLU A 112 -4.40 1.74 -11.06
C GLU A 112 -3.93 3.04 -10.40
N LEU A 113 -3.63 2.99 -9.10
CA LEU A 113 -3.15 4.15 -8.38
C LEU A 113 -1.74 4.56 -8.84
N ALA A 114 -0.90 3.59 -9.19
CA ALA A 114 0.42 3.89 -9.74
C ALA A 114 0.30 4.64 -11.07
N LYS A 115 -0.65 4.26 -11.90
CA LYS A 115 -0.91 4.97 -13.17
C LYS A 115 -1.47 6.36 -12.93
N GLU A 116 -2.30 6.53 -11.90
CA GLU A 116 -2.93 7.80 -11.58
C GLU A 116 -1.93 8.80 -10.99
N PHE A 117 -1.08 8.37 -10.07
CA PHE A 117 -0.25 9.26 -9.28
C PHE A 117 1.26 9.15 -9.55
N GLY A 118 1.69 8.10 -10.22
CA GLY A 118 3.11 7.85 -10.42
C GLY A 118 3.62 8.29 -11.78
N THR A 119 4.76 7.74 -12.17
CA THR A 119 5.36 7.99 -13.48
C THR A 119 4.85 6.98 -14.51
N ALA A 120 5.30 7.12 -15.74
CA ALA A 120 4.91 6.21 -16.83
C ALA A 120 5.31 4.75 -16.51
N GLU A 121 6.36 4.55 -15.75
CA GLU A 121 6.88 3.22 -15.41
C GLU A 121 6.30 2.65 -14.12
N SER A 122 5.64 3.46 -13.32
CA SER A 122 5.19 3.05 -11.98
C SER A 122 4.23 1.86 -12.00
N GLY A 123 3.28 1.86 -12.94
CA GLY A 123 2.32 0.76 -13.03
C GLY A 123 2.99 -0.59 -13.23
N ALA A 124 3.92 -0.66 -14.18
CA ALA A 124 4.65 -1.90 -14.48
C ALA A 124 5.55 -2.31 -13.31
N PHE A 125 6.21 -1.35 -12.69
CA PHE A 125 7.10 -1.62 -11.56
C PHE A 125 6.33 -2.17 -10.37
N VAL A 126 5.25 -1.48 -9.97
CA VAL A 126 4.43 -1.90 -8.83
C VAL A 126 3.81 -3.28 -9.10
N ASN A 127 3.29 -3.49 -10.31
CA ASN A 127 2.73 -4.79 -10.66
C ASN A 127 3.76 -5.90 -10.55
N GLY A 128 4.95 -5.66 -11.08
CA GLY A 128 6.02 -6.67 -11.07
C GLY A 128 6.47 -7.03 -9.66
N VAL A 129 6.64 -6.04 -8.79
CA VAL A 129 7.08 -6.30 -7.41
C VAL A 129 5.99 -6.99 -6.60
N LEU A 130 4.74 -6.51 -6.69
CA LEU A 130 3.65 -7.14 -5.94
C LEU A 130 3.35 -8.55 -6.44
N ASP A 131 3.54 -8.81 -7.73
CA ASP A 131 3.43 -10.15 -8.28
C ASP A 131 4.47 -11.08 -7.64
N LYS A 132 5.68 -10.61 -7.46
CA LYS A 132 6.72 -11.37 -6.77
C LYS A 132 6.36 -11.61 -5.30
N VAL A 133 5.77 -10.62 -4.64
CA VAL A 133 5.28 -10.79 -3.26
C VAL A 133 4.21 -11.88 -3.22
N MET A 134 3.27 -11.85 -4.15
CA MET A 134 2.23 -12.88 -4.23
C MET A 134 2.81 -14.27 -4.45
N ASN A 135 3.75 -14.40 -5.37
CA ASN A 135 4.37 -15.69 -5.68
C ASN A 135 5.21 -16.20 -4.51
N ALA A 136 5.92 -15.31 -3.84
CA ALA A 136 6.69 -15.66 -2.64
C ALA A 136 5.76 -16.11 -1.52
N GLN A 137 4.60 -15.46 -1.37
CA GLN A 137 3.60 -15.85 -0.38
C GLN A 137 3.08 -17.26 -0.67
N GLY A 138 2.82 -17.57 -1.94
CA GLY A 138 2.40 -18.90 -2.35
C GLY A 138 3.45 -19.97 -2.04
N ALA A 139 4.72 -19.63 -2.09
CA ALA A 139 5.83 -20.51 -1.76
C ALA A 139 6.17 -20.51 -0.26
N ALA A 140 5.85 -19.43 0.45
CA ALA A 140 6.23 -19.24 1.84
C ALA A 140 5.79 -20.38 2.78
N PRO A 141 4.58 -20.93 2.65
CA PRO A 141 4.18 -22.04 3.53
C PRO A 141 5.16 -23.21 3.53
N ALA A 142 5.72 -23.55 2.38
CA ALA A 142 6.70 -24.63 2.30
C ALA A 142 8.01 -24.24 2.99
N ALA A 143 8.45 -23.01 2.84
CA ALA A 143 9.66 -22.52 3.46
C ALA A 143 9.49 -22.40 4.98
N GLU A 144 8.34 -21.96 5.43
CA GLU A 144 8.06 -21.81 6.85
C GLU A 144 7.86 -23.14 7.55
N ALA A 145 7.33 -24.13 6.83
CA ALA A 145 7.14 -25.46 7.38
C ALA A 145 8.46 -26.16 7.62
N GLY A 146 9.49 -25.73 6.94
CA GLY A 146 10.83 -26.20 7.19
C GLY A 146 11.46 -25.48 8.39
#